data_e0e0f1409ebc2d0b1ed033732a315037
#
_entry.id   e0e0f1409ebc2d0b1ed033732a315037
#
_cell.length_a   1.000
_cell.length_b   1.000
_cell.length_c   1.000
_cell.angle_alpha   90.00
_cell.angle_beta   90.00
_cell.angle_gamma   90.00
#
_symmetry.space_group_name_H-M   'P 1'
#
loop_
_entity.id
_entity.type
_entity.pdbx_description
1 polymer ?
#
loop_
_entity_poly.entity_id
_entity_poly.type
_entity_poly.pdbx_seq_one_letter_code
_entity_poly.pdbx_strand_id
1 'polypeptide(L)'
;VTDTQHEVRRRPGGRSERIRQSVIEATMAVLRDRGWDQFSIAEVASRAGVHETSIYRRWGTRERLATDALLATGEQDLPVPDTGSLRGDLAGFAAGICQYVSTPLGLALARAMATPTGDPAITEASARYFQTRFEIASVIVDRAIARGEIPAGADAALALEMLIAPLHFRTLVSHQPLDGELPGRLADLVISGLRGHADATPRPG
;
A
#
# COMPACT_ATOMS: atom_id res chain seq x y z
N VAL A 1 -4.12 48.50 38.53
CA VAL A 1 -4.75 48.37 37.20
C VAL A 1 -3.89 47.39 36.41
N THR A 2 -4.30 46.13 36.40
CA THR A 2 -3.59 45.03 35.75
C THR A 2 -4.20 44.82 34.40
N ASP A 3 -3.50 45.17 33.35
CA ASP A 3 -3.88 44.99 31.97
C ASP A 3 -3.62 43.51 31.58
N THR A 4 -4.66 42.73 31.47
CA THR A 4 -4.59 41.31 31.05
C THR A 4 -4.69 41.26 29.52
N GLN A 5 -3.56 41.31 28.85
CA GLN A 5 -3.52 41.06 27.40
C GLN A 5 -3.93 39.62 27.12
N HIS A 6 -5.10 39.46 26.55
CA HIS A 6 -5.59 38.21 25.98
C HIS A 6 -4.82 37.91 24.68
N GLU A 7 -3.76 37.15 24.82
CA GLU A 7 -2.98 36.62 23.69
C GLU A 7 -3.84 35.59 22.95
N VAL A 8 -4.49 36.01 21.85
CA VAL A 8 -5.22 35.14 20.94
C VAL A 8 -4.22 34.22 20.25
N ARG A 9 -4.01 33.07 20.84
CA ARG A 9 -3.25 31.95 20.23
C ARG A 9 -3.93 31.54 18.92
N ARG A 10 -3.49 32.17 17.80
CA ARG A 10 -3.80 31.70 16.44
C ARG A 10 -3.25 30.30 16.30
N ARG A 11 -4.14 29.28 16.27
CA ARG A 11 -3.79 27.92 15.88
C ARG A 11 -3.32 27.95 14.43
N PRO A 12 -2.00 27.74 14.13
CA PRO A 12 -1.53 27.63 12.75
C PRO A 12 -2.01 26.28 12.22
N GLY A 13 -2.80 26.25 11.15
CA GLY A 13 -3.08 25.01 10.44
C GLY A 13 -4.52 24.79 9.94
N GLY A 14 -5.53 25.33 10.59
CA GLY A 14 -6.92 24.94 10.32
C GLY A 14 -7.39 25.13 8.87
N ARG A 15 -7.05 26.22 8.21
CA ARG A 15 -7.48 26.48 6.81
C ARG A 15 -6.61 25.71 5.80
N SER A 16 -5.30 25.70 6.01
CA SER A 16 -4.38 24.98 5.10
C SER A 16 -4.60 23.47 5.18
N GLU A 17 -4.90 22.95 6.38
CA GLU A 17 -5.16 21.51 6.54
C GLU A 17 -6.53 21.11 5.98
N ARG A 18 -7.57 21.94 6.13
CA ARG A 18 -8.87 21.69 5.47
C ARG A 18 -8.75 21.66 3.95
N ILE A 19 -7.98 22.59 3.36
CA ILE A 19 -7.72 22.60 1.93
C ILE A 19 -6.95 21.34 1.52
N ARG A 20 -5.93 20.93 2.28
CA ARG A 20 -5.21 19.69 2.02
C ARG A 20 -6.16 18.50 2.03
N GLN A 21 -6.98 18.37 3.05
CA GLN A 21 -7.95 17.28 3.19
C GLN A 21 -8.95 17.26 2.03
N SER A 22 -9.51 18.42 1.65
CA SER A 22 -10.44 18.51 0.51
C SER A 22 -9.78 18.09 -0.81
N VAL A 23 -8.50 18.43 -1.02
CA VAL A 23 -7.74 18.01 -2.22
C VAL A 23 -7.47 16.50 -2.19
N ILE A 24 -7.11 15.93 -1.04
CA ILE A 24 -6.91 14.48 -0.87
C ILE A 24 -8.20 13.72 -1.19
N GLU A 25 -9.33 14.13 -0.62
CA GLU A 25 -10.64 13.51 -0.86
C GLU A 25 -11.04 13.60 -2.34
N ALA A 26 -10.89 14.76 -2.96
CA ALA A 26 -11.14 14.95 -4.38
C ALA A 26 -10.21 14.08 -5.25
N THR A 27 -8.94 13.96 -4.87
CA THR A 27 -7.96 13.10 -5.57
C THR A 27 -8.42 11.65 -5.54
N MET A 28 -8.80 11.15 -4.38
CA MET A 28 -9.30 9.78 -4.23
C MET A 28 -10.58 9.53 -5.04
N ALA A 29 -11.50 10.49 -5.05
CA ALA A 29 -12.72 10.40 -5.85
C ALA A 29 -12.40 10.34 -7.35
N VAL A 30 -11.50 11.21 -7.85
CA VAL A 30 -11.10 11.19 -9.27
C VAL A 30 -10.41 9.88 -9.63
N LEU A 31 -9.51 9.36 -8.78
CA LEU A 31 -8.83 8.08 -9.02
C LEU A 31 -9.80 6.89 -9.05
N ARG A 32 -10.84 6.89 -8.20
CA ARG A 32 -11.89 5.85 -8.22
C ARG A 32 -12.73 5.92 -9.49
N ASP A 33 -13.13 7.14 -9.89
CA ASP A 33 -14.05 7.34 -11.00
C ASP A 33 -13.38 7.19 -12.37
N ARG A 34 -12.15 7.67 -12.52
CA ARG A 34 -11.43 7.82 -13.80
C ARG A 34 -10.23 6.88 -13.93
N GLY A 35 -9.71 6.35 -12.85
CA GLY A 35 -8.46 5.61 -12.82
C GLY A 35 -7.23 6.49 -13.05
N TRP A 36 -6.06 5.86 -13.08
CA TRP A 36 -4.78 6.55 -13.21
C TRP A 36 -4.60 7.29 -14.53
N ASP A 37 -5.02 6.69 -15.63
CA ASP A 37 -4.71 7.21 -16.98
C ASP A 37 -5.46 8.51 -17.28
N GLN A 38 -6.67 8.68 -16.74
CA GLN A 38 -7.50 9.87 -16.91
C GLN A 38 -7.43 10.84 -15.72
N PHE A 39 -6.65 10.53 -14.69
CA PHE A 39 -6.46 11.39 -13.53
C PHE A 39 -5.79 12.71 -13.94
N SER A 40 -6.39 13.84 -13.57
CA SER A 40 -5.85 15.16 -13.85
C SER A 40 -5.97 16.11 -12.65
N ILE A 41 -4.97 17.01 -12.51
CA ILE A 41 -4.99 18.04 -11.48
C ILE A 41 -6.14 19.03 -11.69
N ALA A 42 -6.50 19.31 -12.94
CA ALA A 42 -7.62 20.21 -13.27
C ALA A 42 -8.95 19.70 -12.70
N GLU A 43 -9.23 18.41 -12.86
CA GLU A 43 -10.46 17.80 -12.31
C GLU A 43 -10.45 17.76 -10.79
N VAL A 44 -9.30 17.44 -10.18
CA VAL A 44 -9.14 17.51 -8.73
C VAL A 44 -9.37 18.91 -8.19
N ALA A 45 -8.78 19.93 -8.81
CA ALA A 45 -8.94 21.32 -8.43
C ALA A 45 -10.41 21.77 -8.49
N SER A 46 -11.11 21.39 -9.57
CA SER A 46 -12.54 21.64 -9.75
C SER A 46 -13.37 21.01 -8.65
N ARG A 47 -13.14 19.73 -8.32
CA ARG A 47 -13.89 19.00 -7.28
C ARG A 47 -13.58 19.51 -5.86
N ALA A 48 -12.33 19.89 -5.60
CA ALA A 48 -11.91 20.43 -4.31
C ALA A 48 -12.26 21.90 -4.10
N GLY A 49 -12.73 22.61 -5.14
CA GLY A 49 -13.03 24.05 -5.09
C GLY A 49 -11.80 24.92 -4.87
N VAL A 50 -10.64 24.53 -5.45
CA VAL A 50 -9.36 25.26 -5.35
C VAL A 50 -8.79 25.57 -6.71
N HIS A 51 -7.83 26.52 -6.78
CA HIS A 51 -7.08 26.76 -8.01
C HIS A 51 -6.00 25.71 -8.21
N GLU A 52 -5.76 25.26 -9.44
CA GLU A 52 -4.69 24.30 -9.79
C GLU A 52 -3.32 24.76 -9.30
N THR A 53 -3.04 26.06 -9.37
CA THR A 53 -1.78 26.66 -8.89
C THR A 53 -1.51 26.37 -7.41
N SER A 54 -2.56 26.22 -6.59
CA SER A 54 -2.45 25.86 -5.18
C SER A 54 -2.01 24.40 -5.01
N ILE A 55 -2.50 23.53 -5.89
CA ILE A 55 -2.11 22.11 -5.92
C ILE A 55 -0.67 21.97 -6.41
N TYR A 56 -0.32 22.59 -7.55
CA TYR A 56 1.05 22.56 -8.08
C TYR A 56 2.08 23.11 -7.10
N ARG A 57 1.76 24.19 -6.37
CA ARG A 57 2.66 24.76 -5.37
C ARG A 57 2.95 23.79 -4.22
N ARG A 58 2.00 22.93 -3.85
CA ARG A 58 2.14 22.00 -2.71
C ARG A 58 2.72 20.65 -3.12
N TRP A 59 2.26 20.09 -4.22
CA TRP A 59 2.62 18.75 -4.65
C TRP A 59 3.56 18.69 -5.85
N GLY A 60 3.60 19.73 -6.66
CA GLY A 60 4.48 19.81 -7.84
C GLY A 60 4.01 18.99 -9.02
N THR A 61 3.70 17.71 -8.85
CA THR A 61 3.27 16.80 -9.90
C THR A 61 1.99 16.05 -9.54
N ARG A 62 1.32 15.50 -10.54
CA ARG A 62 0.12 14.69 -10.32
C ARG A 62 0.45 13.36 -9.62
N GLU A 63 1.63 12.79 -9.90
CA GLU A 63 2.11 11.56 -9.30
C GLU A 63 2.31 11.74 -7.80
N ARG A 64 2.96 12.84 -7.38
CA ARG A 64 3.13 13.17 -5.96
C ARG A 64 1.80 13.41 -5.24
N LEU A 65 0.86 14.11 -5.90
CA LEU A 65 -0.48 14.31 -5.35
C LEU A 65 -1.19 12.98 -5.16
N ALA A 66 -1.19 12.12 -6.18
CA ALA A 66 -1.84 10.81 -6.11
C ALA A 66 -1.21 9.94 -5.02
N THR A 67 0.13 9.89 -4.94
CA THR A 67 0.84 9.11 -3.93
C THR A 67 0.52 9.61 -2.51
N ASP A 68 0.58 10.94 -2.26
CA ASP A 68 0.22 11.51 -0.94
C ASP A 68 -1.23 11.18 -0.57
N ALA A 69 -2.17 11.25 -1.52
CA ALA A 69 -3.57 10.92 -1.29
C ALA A 69 -3.77 9.42 -0.95
N LEU A 70 -3.16 8.53 -1.71
CA LEU A 70 -3.26 7.10 -1.52
C LEU A 70 -2.64 6.65 -0.19
N LEU A 71 -1.50 7.25 0.20
CA LEU A 71 -0.87 6.99 1.48
C LEU A 71 -1.66 7.57 2.67
N ALA A 72 -2.24 8.77 2.50
CA ALA A 72 -2.97 9.45 3.56
C ALA A 72 -4.30 8.75 3.92
N THR A 73 -4.94 8.12 2.95
CA THR A 73 -6.24 7.49 3.19
C THR A 73 -6.13 6.12 3.85
N GLY A 74 -4.97 5.46 3.79
CA GLY A 74 -4.75 4.16 4.44
C GLY A 74 -5.76 3.06 4.05
N GLU A 75 -6.61 3.35 3.06
CA GLU A 75 -7.83 2.62 2.72
C GLU A 75 -7.59 1.24 2.10
N GLN A 76 -6.71 0.45 2.69
CA GLN A 76 -6.58 -0.94 2.27
C GLN A 76 -6.69 -1.86 3.46
N ASP A 77 -7.90 -2.02 3.93
CA ASP A 77 -8.25 -3.21 4.68
C ASP A 77 -8.31 -4.40 3.72
N LEU A 78 -7.14 -4.81 3.23
CA LEU A 78 -7.01 -6.16 2.72
C LEU A 78 -7.10 -7.07 3.94
N PRO A 79 -8.19 -7.79 4.13
CA PRO A 79 -8.33 -8.65 5.29
C PRO A 79 -7.26 -9.73 5.25
N VAL A 80 -6.66 -9.99 6.40
CA VAL A 80 -5.69 -11.09 6.53
C VAL A 80 -6.47 -12.37 6.77
N PRO A 81 -6.45 -13.33 5.83
CA PRO A 81 -7.19 -14.57 5.96
C PRO A 81 -6.78 -15.40 7.19
N ASP A 82 -7.72 -16.16 7.73
CA ASP A 82 -7.50 -17.16 8.78
C ASP A 82 -8.29 -18.42 8.44
N THR A 83 -7.75 -19.19 7.51
CA THR A 83 -8.40 -20.39 6.96
C THR A 83 -8.03 -21.65 7.73
N GLY A 84 -7.15 -21.54 8.71
CA GLY A 84 -6.62 -22.65 9.46
C GLY A 84 -5.43 -23.36 8.81
N SER A 85 -4.92 -22.87 7.69
CA SER A 85 -3.72 -23.42 7.03
C SER A 85 -2.90 -22.32 6.36
N LEU A 86 -1.55 -22.47 6.37
CA LEU A 86 -0.64 -21.53 5.70
C LEU A 86 -0.99 -21.37 4.21
N ARG A 87 -1.27 -22.49 3.54
CA ARG A 87 -1.61 -22.48 2.12
C ARG A 87 -2.88 -21.66 1.84
N GLY A 88 -3.93 -21.89 2.63
CA GLY A 88 -5.19 -21.18 2.50
C GLY A 88 -5.03 -19.68 2.77
N ASP A 89 -4.28 -19.34 3.82
CA ASP A 89 -4.04 -17.96 4.23
C ASP A 89 -3.23 -17.19 3.17
N LEU A 90 -2.11 -17.76 2.67
CA LEU A 90 -1.30 -17.14 1.62
C LEU A 90 -2.08 -17.02 0.30
N ALA A 91 -2.79 -18.07 -0.12
CA ALA A 91 -3.57 -18.04 -1.34
C ALA A 91 -4.72 -17.02 -1.26
N GLY A 92 -5.42 -16.96 -0.13
CA GLY A 92 -6.48 -15.98 0.11
C GLY A 92 -5.94 -14.55 0.12
N PHE A 93 -4.79 -14.31 0.75
CA PHE A 93 -4.15 -12.99 0.78
C PHE A 93 -3.72 -12.54 -0.63
N ALA A 94 -3.07 -13.44 -1.40
CA ALA A 94 -2.70 -13.17 -2.79
C ALA A 94 -3.93 -12.90 -3.68
N ALA A 95 -5.02 -13.66 -3.48
CA ALA A 95 -6.27 -13.44 -4.22
C ALA A 95 -6.88 -12.06 -3.92
N GLY A 96 -6.86 -11.63 -2.66
CA GLY A 96 -7.28 -10.29 -2.26
C GLY A 96 -6.47 -9.19 -2.94
N ILE A 97 -5.13 -9.37 -3.02
CA ILE A 97 -4.26 -8.44 -3.77
C ILE A 97 -4.60 -8.44 -5.26
N CYS A 98 -4.78 -9.60 -5.89
CA CYS A 98 -5.20 -9.69 -7.29
C CYS A 98 -6.49 -8.92 -7.56
N GLN A 99 -7.50 -9.10 -6.71
CA GLN A 99 -8.76 -8.36 -6.81
C GLN A 99 -8.53 -6.86 -6.66
N TYR A 100 -7.74 -6.45 -5.67
CA TYR A 100 -7.48 -5.05 -5.42
C TYR A 100 -6.75 -4.36 -6.58
N VAL A 101 -5.64 -4.92 -7.07
CA VAL A 101 -4.88 -4.32 -8.18
C VAL A 101 -5.62 -4.34 -9.52
N SER A 102 -6.71 -5.11 -9.61
CA SER A 102 -7.63 -5.10 -10.75
C SER A 102 -8.64 -3.95 -10.70
N THR A 103 -8.75 -3.25 -9.56
CA THR A 103 -9.58 -2.04 -9.46
C THR A 103 -8.83 -0.80 -9.98
N PRO A 104 -9.56 0.24 -10.45
CA PRO A 104 -8.92 1.50 -10.85
C PRO A 104 -8.02 2.10 -9.76
N LEU A 105 -8.46 2.03 -8.50
CA LEU A 105 -7.72 2.56 -7.35
C LEU A 105 -6.49 1.72 -7.02
N GLY A 106 -6.62 0.40 -6.99
CA GLY A 106 -5.50 -0.50 -6.72
C GLY A 106 -4.42 -0.43 -7.79
N LEU A 107 -4.82 -0.33 -9.06
CA LEU A 107 -3.88 -0.11 -10.16
C LEU A 107 -3.20 1.26 -10.05
N ALA A 108 -3.95 2.30 -9.66
CA ALA A 108 -3.37 3.62 -9.43
C ALA A 108 -2.32 3.61 -8.32
N LEU A 109 -2.60 2.93 -7.20
CA LEU A 109 -1.64 2.77 -6.11
C LEU A 109 -0.39 2.01 -6.58
N ALA A 110 -0.57 0.86 -7.24
CA ALA A 110 0.56 0.06 -7.73
C ALA A 110 1.47 0.87 -8.67
N ARG A 111 0.88 1.65 -9.57
CA ARG A 111 1.63 2.55 -10.47
C ARG A 111 2.32 3.69 -9.72
N ALA A 112 1.62 4.33 -8.77
CA ALA A 112 2.19 5.41 -7.96
C ALA A 112 3.40 4.93 -7.15
N MET A 113 3.30 3.76 -6.53
CA MET A 113 4.39 3.16 -5.75
C MET A 113 5.60 2.75 -6.63
N ALA A 114 5.36 2.34 -7.87
CA ALA A 114 6.41 1.97 -8.82
C ALA A 114 7.09 3.17 -9.48
N THR A 115 6.53 4.37 -9.37
CA THR A 115 7.05 5.58 -10.03
C THR A 115 7.93 6.38 -9.06
N PRO A 116 9.24 6.54 -9.34
CA PRO A 116 10.11 7.39 -8.52
C PRO A 116 9.64 8.84 -8.58
N THR A 117 9.38 9.44 -7.43
CA THR A 117 8.94 10.84 -7.35
C THR A 117 10.09 11.82 -7.17
N GLY A 118 11.29 11.33 -6.82
CA GLY A 118 12.44 12.16 -6.46
C GLY A 118 12.27 12.92 -5.13
N ASP A 119 11.18 12.67 -4.40
CA ASP A 119 10.91 13.28 -3.10
C ASP A 119 11.23 12.30 -1.95
N PRO A 120 12.25 12.60 -1.12
CA PRO A 120 12.59 11.73 0.01
C PRO A 120 11.44 11.49 0.99
N ALA A 121 10.58 12.49 1.21
CA ALA A 121 9.44 12.36 2.13
C ALA A 121 8.39 11.37 1.58
N ILE A 122 8.15 11.36 0.28
CA ILE A 122 7.26 10.39 -0.36
C ILE A 122 7.88 8.99 -0.32
N THR A 123 9.18 8.89 -0.59
CA THR A 123 9.90 7.59 -0.51
C THR A 123 9.80 7.00 0.90
N GLU A 124 10.05 7.81 1.92
CA GLU A 124 9.93 7.38 3.32
C GLU A 124 8.50 7.01 3.71
N ALA A 125 7.50 7.77 3.25
CA ALA A 125 6.09 7.48 3.50
C ALA A 125 5.66 6.17 2.81
N SER A 126 6.14 5.92 1.59
CA SER A 126 5.91 4.65 0.87
C SER A 126 6.56 3.47 1.58
N ALA A 127 7.79 3.62 2.05
CA ALA A 127 8.49 2.58 2.81
C ALA A 127 7.74 2.24 4.10
N ARG A 128 7.31 3.24 4.88
CA ARG A 128 6.48 3.03 6.10
C ARG A 128 5.16 2.34 5.78
N TYR A 129 4.49 2.73 4.68
CA TYR A 129 3.26 2.08 4.26
C TYR A 129 3.45 0.58 4.03
N PHE A 130 4.46 0.18 3.24
CA PHE A 130 4.76 -1.23 3.01
C PHE A 130 5.17 -1.96 4.28
N GLN A 131 6.02 -1.35 5.11
CA GLN A 131 6.41 -1.92 6.40
C GLN A 131 5.18 -2.26 7.25
N THR A 132 4.28 -1.30 7.45
CA THR A 132 3.04 -1.53 8.21
C THR A 132 2.18 -2.64 7.59
N ARG A 133 2.08 -2.70 6.25
CA ARG A 133 1.32 -3.76 5.56
C ARG A 133 1.95 -5.13 5.76
N PHE A 134 3.26 -5.23 5.69
CA PHE A 134 3.97 -6.48 5.95
C PHE A 134 3.84 -6.91 7.41
N GLU A 135 3.94 -5.99 8.38
CA GLU A 135 3.73 -6.29 9.80
C GLU A 135 2.32 -6.86 10.05
N ILE A 136 1.28 -6.27 9.44
CA ILE A 136 -0.10 -6.78 9.55
C ILE A 136 -0.22 -8.18 8.92
N ALA A 137 0.38 -8.40 7.77
CA ALA A 137 0.30 -9.67 7.05
C ALA A 137 1.18 -10.77 7.64
N SER A 138 2.21 -10.42 8.44
CA SER A 138 3.13 -11.40 9.05
C SER A 138 2.42 -12.39 9.95
N VAL A 139 1.25 -12.03 10.50
CA VAL A 139 0.41 -12.92 11.32
C VAL A 139 0.06 -14.23 10.60
N ILE A 140 0.05 -14.26 9.27
CA ILE A 140 -0.12 -15.49 8.47
C ILE A 140 1.00 -16.48 8.77
N VAL A 141 2.24 -15.97 8.76
CA VAL A 141 3.44 -16.78 9.01
C VAL A 141 3.53 -17.16 10.49
N ASP A 142 3.24 -16.23 11.39
CA ASP A 142 3.25 -16.48 12.84
C ASP A 142 2.27 -17.58 13.24
N ARG A 143 1.06 -17.57 12.67
CA ARG A 143 0.06 -18.62 12.87
C ARG A 143 0.54 -19.97 12.33
N ALA A 144 1.19 -19.98 11.17
CA ALA A 144 1.73 -21.22 10.59
C ALA A 144 2.87 -21.80 11.42
N ILE A 145 3.74 -20.97 11.99
CA ILE A 145 4.76 -21.37 12.95
C ILE A 145 4.11 -21.98 14.20
N ALA A 146 3.10 -21.32 14.75
CA ALA A 146 2.38 -21.79 15.93
C ALA A 146 1.68 -23.14 15.69
N ARG A 147 1.22 -23.41 14.47
CA ARG A 147 0.62 -24.70 14.06
C ARG A 147 1.67 -25.77 13.69
N GLY A 148 2.95 -25.41 13.65
CA GLY A 148 4.03 -26.33 13.25
C GLY A 148 4.09 -26.64 11.75
N GLU A 149 3.46 -25.82 10.89
CA GLU A 149 3.46 -26.01 9.44
C GLU A 149 4.80 -25.64 8.79
N ILE A 150 5.52 -24.69 9.42
CA ILE A 150 6.84 -24.20 9.01
C ILE A 150 7.73 -23.95 10.24
N PRO A 151 9.07 -23.89 10.05
CA PRO A 151 10.02 -23.66 11.15
C PRO A 151 9.87 -22.29 11.80
N ALA A 152 10.21 -22.19 13.10
CA ALA A 152 10.17 -20.96 13.88
C ALA A 152 11.10 -19.83 13.38
N GLY A 153 12.10 -20.16 12.56
CA GLY A 153 13.03 -19.18 11.96
C GLY A 153 12.66 -18.73 10.55
N ALA A 154 11.43 -19.00 10.10
CA ALA A 154 10.97 -18.60 8.78
C ALA A 154 10.95 -17.06 8.63
N ASP A 155 11.53 -16.54 7.53
CA ASP A 155 11.52 -15.11 7.21
C ASP A 155 10.15 -14.72 6.63
N ALA A 156 9.29 -14.18 7.51
CA ALA A 156 7.94 -13.76 7.16
C ALA A 156 7.94 -12.62 6.13
N ALA A 157 8.87 -11.68 6.25
CA ALA A 157 8.94 -10.54 5.35
C ALA A 157 9.30 -10.97 3.93
N LEU A 158 10.33 -11.79 3.78
CA LEU A 158 10.74 -12.32 2.48
C LEU A 158 9.66 -13.22 1.87
N ALA A 159 8.99 -14.06 2.67
CA ALA A 159 7.90 -14.92 2.20
C ALA A 159 6.74 -14.11 1.60
N LEU A 160 6.34 -13.04 2.28
CA LEU A 160 5.29 -12.14 1.80
C LEU A 160 5.74 -11.34 0.58
N GLU A 161 6.97 -10.87 0.55
CA GLU A 161 7.55 -10.20 -0.61
C GLU A 161 7.52 -11.12 -1.84
N MET A 162 7.98 -12.36 -1.71
CA MET A 162 7.95 -13.35 -2.79
C MET A 162 6.53 -13.69 -3.25
N LEU A 163 5.54 -13.66 -2.35
CA LEU A 163 4.13 -13.87 -2.70
C LEU A 163 3.59 -12.70 -3.52
N ILE A 164 3.94 -11.48 -3.16
CA ILE A 164 3.33 -10.24 -3.68
C ILE A 164 4.05 -9.75 -4.94
N ALA A 165 5.39 -9.85 -5.00
CA ALA A 165 6.19 -9.31 -6.09
C ALA A 165 5.76 -9.81 -7.49
N PRO A 166 5.47 -11.11 -7.72
CA PRO A 166 5.01 -11.58 -9.01
C PRO A 166 3.67 -10.98 -9.46
N LEU A 167 2.79 -10.62 -8.53
CA LEU A 167 1.50 -9.98 -8.83
C LEU A 167 1.73 -8.57 -9.40
N HIS A 168 2.58 -7.79 -8.74
CA HIS A 168 2.96 -6.46 -9.21
C HIS A 168 3.76 -6.52 -10.52
N PHE A 169 4.68 -7.47 -10.67
CA PHE A 169 5.41 -7.68 -11.91
C PHE A 169 4.46 -7.97 -13.08
N ARG A 170 3.47 -8.85 -12.88
CA ARG A 170 2.47 -9.12 -13.91
C ARG A 170 1.61 -7.91 -14.22
N THR A 171 1.19 -7.16 -13.21
CA THR A 171 0.34 -5.99 -13.39
C THR A 171 1.06 -4.83 -14.06
N LEU A 172 2.32 -4.56 -13.69
CA LEU A 172 3.01 -3.33 -14.05
C LEU A 172 4.04 -3.49 -15.17
N VAL A 173 4.59 -4.70 -15.34
CA VAL A 173 5.74 -4.93 -16.23
C VAL A 173 5.40 -5.89 -17.37
N SER A 174 5.02 -7.13 -17.04
CA SER A 174 4.82 -8.15 -18.09
C SER A 174 3.40 -8.18 -18.65
N HIS A 175 2.46 -7.48 -18.01
CA HIS A 175 1.04 -7.41 -18.41
C HIS A 175 0.39 -8.79 -18.60
N GLN A 176 0.86 -9.78 -17.82
CA GLN A 176 0.30 -11.13 -17.83
C GLN A 176 -0.97 -11.18 -16.97
N PRO A 177 -1.95 -12.03 -17.31
CA PRO A 177 -3.18 -12.13 -16.56
C PRO A 177 -2.92 -12.63 -15.12
N LEU A 178 -3.71 -12.09 -14.19
CA LEU A 178 -3.84 -12.58 -12.82
C LEU A 178 -4.97 -13.60 -12.78
N ASP A 179 -4.72 -14.80 -13.30
CA ASP A 179 -5.72 -15.87 -13.34
C ASP A 179 -6.06 -16.42 -11.94
N GLY A 180 -7.19 -17.10 -11.81
CA GLY A 180 -7.68 -17.59 -10.51
C GLY A 180 -6.81 -18.68 -9.86
N GLU A 181 -5.90 -19.33 -10.61
CA GLU A 181 -5.00 -20.36 -10.10
C GLU A 181 -3.68 -19.75 -9.57
N LEU A 182 -3.32 -18.56 -10.05
CA LEU A 182 -2.06 -17.91 -9.71
C LEU A 182 -1.84 -17.75 -8.20
N PRO A 183 -2.82 -17.30 -7.39
CA PRO A 183 -2.66 -17.19 -5.93
C PRO A 183 -2.26 -18.51 -5.26
N GLY A 184 -2.92 -19.60 -5.62
CA GLY A 184 -2.59 -20.93 -5.08
C GLY A 184 -1.20 -21.40 -5.48
N ARG A 185 -0.81 -21.21 -6.74
CA ARG A 185 0.53 -21.58 -7.25
C ARG A 185 1.64 -20.78 -6.56
N LEU A 186 1.43 -19.49 -6.31
CA LEU A 186 2.39 -18.66 -5.57
C LEU A 186 2.50 -19.11 -4.11
N ALA A 187 1.39 -19.42 -3.45
CA ALA A 187 1.40 -19.97 -2.10
C ALA A 187 2.21 -21.28 -2.03
N ASP A 188 2.01 -22.20 -2.97
CA ASP A 188 2.73 -23.47 -3.01
C ASP A 188 4.24 -23.27 -3.20
N LEU A 189 4.67 -22.32 -4.06
CA LEU A 189 6.07 -21.98 -4.27
C LEU A 189 6.72 -21.37 -3.02
N VAL A 190 6.03 -20.43 -2.37
CA VAL A 190 6.50 -19.79 -1.12
C VAL A 190 6.67 -20.83 -0.02
N ILE A 191 5.67 -21.70 0.18
CA ILE A 191 5.73 -22.77 1.18
C ILE A 191 6.90 -23.73 0.91
N SER A 192 7.11 -24.11 -0.34
CA SER A 192 8.24 -24.97 -0.72
C SER A 192 9.57 -24.31 -0.40
N GLY A 193 9.72 -23.00 -0.64
CA GLY A 193 10.90 -22.23 -0.29
C GLY A 193 11.15 -22.18 1.21
N LEU A 194 10.09 -21.90 2.00
CA LEU A 194 10.18 -21.84 3.45
C LEU A 194 10.61 -23.17 4.09
N ARG A 195 10.13 -24.31 3.56
CA ARG A 195 10.49 -25.64 4.03
C ARG A 195 11.91 -26.04 3.64
N GLY A 196 12.31 -25.75 2.39
CA GLY A 196 13.64 -26.08 1.89
C GLY A 196 14.76 -25.29 2.57
N HIS A 197 14.49 -24.07 3.04
CA HIS A 197 15.47 -23.26 3.77
C HIS A 197 15.78 -23.81 5.17
N ALA A 198 14.83 -24.48 5.81
CA ALA A 198 15.01 -25.12 7.11
C ALA A 198 16.00 -26.29 7.07
N ASP A 199 16.01 -27.03 5.97
CA ASP A 199 16.91 -28.20 5.79
C ASP A 199 18.34 -27.78 5.41
N ALA A 200 18.53 -26.54 4.93
CA ALA A 200 19.82 -26.03 4.47
C ALA A 200 20.64 -25.32 5.57
N THR A 201 20.08 -25.07 6.75
CA THR A 201 20.81 -24.43 7.84
C THR A 201 21.70 -25.47 8.53
N PRO A 202 23.07 -25.35 8.52
CA PRO A 202 23.94 -26.30 9.16
C PRO A 202 23.63 -26.36 10.65
N ARG A 203 23.38 -27.56 11.19
CA ARG A 203 23.35 -27.76 12.64
C ARG A 203 24.70 -27.32 13.19
N PRO A 204 24.74 -26.42 14.21
CA PRO A 204 26.00 -26.11 14.86
C PRO A 204 26.57 -27.40 15.46
N GLY A 205 27.82 -27.74 15.03
CA GLY A 205 28.60 -28.86 15.54
C GLY A 205 29.11 -28.59 16.96
#